data_3e90702aa1825aa107f07d05afc707ce
#
_entry.id   3e90702aa1825aa107f07d05afc707ce
#
_cell.length_a   1.000
_cell.length_b   1.000
_cell.length_c   1.000
_cell.angle_alpha   90.00
_cell.angle_beta   90.00
_cell.angle_gamma   90.00
#
_symmetry.space_group_name_H-M   'P 1'
#
loop_
_entity.id
_entity.type
_entity.pdbx_description
1 polymer ?
#
loop_
_entity_poly.entity_id
_entity_poly.type
_entity_poly.pdbx_seq_one_letter_code
_entity_poly.pdbx_strand_id
1 'polypeptide(L)'
;GVVQGIGQATMEEVVFDEEGQLLTGSFMDYALPRAADLPAFAFASHPVPATTNSLGAKGCGEAGCAGSLPSVMNALHDALRPLGVGHIDMPATPQRVWRAIAQARGKV
;
A
#
# COMPACT_ATOMS: atom_id res chain seq x y z
N GLY A 1 -7.01 -7.34 -5.71
CA GLY A 1 -5.75 -6.71 -6.18
C GLY A 1 -5.55 -5.32 -5.61
N VAL A 2 -6.58 -4.46 -5.65
CA VAL A 2 -6.50 -3.11 -5.05
C VAL A 2 -6.23 -3.20 -3.55
N VAL A 3 -6.96 -4.04 -2.83
CA VAL A 3 -6.78 -4.24 -1.39
C VAL A 3 -5.40 -4.80 -1.05
N GLN A 4 -4.90 -5.73 -1.86
CA GLN A 4 -3.54 -6.26 -1.70
C GLN A 4 -2.49 -5.14 -1.76
N GLY A 5 -2.60 -4.25 -2.74
CA GLY A 5 -1.68 -3.12 -2.84
C GLY A 5 -1.83 -2.11 -1.71
N ILE A 6 -3.05 -1.83 -1.24
CA ILE A 6 -3.29 -1.01 -0.04
C ILE A 6 -2.58 -1.62 1.17
N GLY A 7 -2.72 -2.93 1.39
CA GLY A 7 -2.07 -3.65 2.48
C GLY A 7 -0.56 -3.51 2.46
N GLN A 8 0.06 -3.77 1.31
CA GLN A 8 1.51 -3.61 1.14
C GLN A 8 1.97 -2.15 1.34
N ALA A 9 1.18 -1.18 0.90
CA ALA A 9 1.52 0.22 1.04
C ALA A 9 1.43 0.73 2.49
N THR A 10 0.53 0.19 3.32
CA THR A 10 0.15 0.83 4.59
C THR A 10 0.19 -0.06 5.84
N MET A 11 0.27 -1.39 5.69
CA MET A 11 0.09 -2.31 6.82
C MET A 11 1.12 -3.42 6.89
N GLU A 12 1.38 -4.10 5.77
CA GLU A 12 2.12 -5.36 5.73
C GLU A 12 3.62 -5.11 5.89
N GLU A 13 4.22 -5.71 6.91
CA GLU A 13 5.64 -5.56 7.19
C GLU A 13 6.26 -6.90 7.57
N VAL A 14 7.34 -7.26 6.90
CA VAL A 14 8.17 -8.41 7.24
C VAL A 14 9.30 -7.93 8.15
N VAL A 15 9.38 -8.48 9.35
CA VAL A 15 10.37 -8.11 10.36
C VAL A 15 11.17 -9.33 10.77
N PHE A 16 12.48 -9.19 10.76
CA PHE A 16 13.42 -10.20 11.27
C PHE A 16 14.14 -9.65 12.51
N ASP A 17 14.55 -10.55 13.40
CA ASP A 17 15.43 -10.21 14.51
C ASP A 17 16.91 -10.15 14.06
N GLU A 18 17.81 -9.89 15.00
CA GLU A 18 19.26 -9.79 14.75
C GLU A 18 19.88 -11.13 14.29
N GLU A 19 19.27 -12.25 14.62
CA GLU A 19 19.69 -13.60 14.23
C GLU A 19 19.08 -14.03 12.88
N GLY A 20 18.25 -13.19 12.26
CA GLY A 20 17.58 -13.46 10.99
C GLY A 20 16.31 -14.32 11.13
N GLN A 21 15.76 -14.47 12.34
CA GLN A 21 14.51 -15.18 12.57
C GLN A 21 13.33 -14.28 12.22
N LEU A 22 12.38 -14.80 11.45
CA LEU A 22 11.17 -14.08 11.08
C LEU A 22 10.25 -13.88 12.29
N LEU A 23 10.01 -12.63 12.68
CA LEU A 23 9.13 -12.26 13.79
C LEU A 23 7.66 -12.16 13.38
N THR A 24 7.39 -11.71 12.14
CA THR A 24 6.03 -11.54 11.60
C THR A 24 5.57 -12.75 10.80
N GLY A 25 5.80 -13.96 11.30
CA GLY A 25 5.56 -15.21 10.59
C GLY A 25 4.16 -15.79 10.77
N SER A 26 3.27 -15.13 11.51
CA SER A 26 1.89 -15.59 11.75
C SER A 26 0.87 -14.49 11.46
N PHE A 27 -0.41 -14.86 11.28
CA PHE A 27 -1.48 -13.87 11.13
C PHE A 27 -1.79 -13.08 12.43
N MET A 28 -1.16 -13.43 13.53
CA MET A 28 -1.19 -12.63 14.76
C MET A 28 -0.27 -11.42 14.68
N ASP A 29 0.83 -11.56 13.94
CA ASP A 29 1.92 -10.59 13.88
C ASP A 29 1.98 -9.85 12.53
N TYR A 30 1.59 -10.54 11.44
CA TYR A 30 1.55 -9.97 10.11
C TYR A 30 0.20 -9.32 9.83
N ALA A 31 0.17 -7.99 9.72
CA ALA A 31 -1.06 -7.23 9.51
C ALA A 31 -1.56 -7.37 8.07
N LEU A 32 -2.76 -7.93 7.90
CA LEU A 32 -3.48 -7.96 6.63
C LEU A 32 -4.71 -7.04 6.67
N PRO A 33 -5.05 -6.38 5.55
CA PRO A 33 -6.28 -5.61 5.45
C PRO A 33 -7.51 -6.52 5.67
N ARG A 34 -8.44 -6.06 6.49
CA ARG A 34 -9.72 -6.73 6.74
C ARG A 34 -10.84 -5.96 6.06
N ALA A 35 -11.95 -6.61 5.76
CA ALA A 35 -13.10 -5.98 5.12
C ALA A 35 -13.61 -4.74 5.89
N ALA A 36 -13.49 -4.74 7.22
CA ALA A 36 -13.88 -3.61 8.06
C ALA A 36 -12.94 -2.38 7.96
N ASP A 37 -11.71 -2.59 7.47
CA ASP A 37 -10.71 -1.52 7.35
C ASP A 37 -10.83 -0.75 6.03
N LEU A 38 -11.71 -1.18 5.14
CA LEU A 38 -11.75 -0.73 3.75
C LEU A 38 -13.07 -0.05 3.39
N PRO A 39 -13.04 1.00 2.57
CA PRO A 39 -14.25 1.58 2.02
C PRO A 39 -14.85 0.70 0.92
N ALA A 40 -16.09 0.97 0.55
CA ALA A 40 -16.66 0.44 -0.68
C ALA A 40 -15.93 1.06 -1.90
N PHE A 41 -15.57 0.22 -2.86
CA PHE A 41 -14.91 0.67 -4.09
C PHE A 41 -15.95 0.91 -5.19
N ALA A 42 -15.88 2.07 -5.85
CA ALA A 42 -16.52 2.27 -7.14
C ALA A 42 -15.61 1.67 -8.22
N PHE A 43 -16.16 0.79 -9.05
CA PHE A 43 -15.41 0.14 -10.12
C PHE A 43 -16.00 0.50 -11.48
N ALA A 44 -15.11 0.87 -12.40
CA ALA A 44 -15.44 1.00 -13.82
C ALA A 44 -14.33 0.37 -14.65
N SER A 45 -14.69 -0.35 -15.71
CA SER A 45 -13.72 -0.89 -16.65
C SER A 45 -13.50 0.09 -17.82
N HIS A 46 -12.25 0.19 -18.27
CA HIS A 46 -11.88 0.90 -19.50
C HIS A 46 -11.11 -0.08 -20.40
N PRO A 47 -11.82 -0.93 -21.17
CA PRO A 47 -11.20 -1.98 -21.94
C PRO A 47 -10.30 -1.46 -23.05
N VAL A 48 -9.06 -1.94 -23.08
CA VAL A 48 -8.12 -1.74 -24.19
C VAL A 48 -7.65 -3.11 -24.64
N PRO A 49 -8.27 -3.70 -25.70
CA PRO A 49 -7.94 -5.04 -26.15
C PRO A 49 -6.48 -5.19 -26.57
N ALA A 50 -5.91 -6.38 -26.32
CA ALA A 50 -4.58 -6.72 -26.85
C ALA A 50 -4.67 -6.92 -28.36
N THR A 51 -3.62 -6.50 -29.07
CA THR A 51 -3.50 -6.70 -30.52
C THR A 51 -2.76 -7.98 -30.88
N THR A 52 -2.21 -8.67 -29.89
CA THR A 52 -1.35 -9.85 -30.05
C THR A 52 -2.09 -11.19 -30.03
N ASN A 53 -3.41 -11.17 -29.79
CA ASN A 53 -4.26 -12.35 -29.83
C ASN A 53 -5.66 -12.02 -30.34
N SER A 54 -6.34 -13.00 -30.93
CA SER A 54 -7.64 -12.85 -31.55
C SER A 54 -8.79 -12.52 -30.58
N LEU A 55 -8.63 -12.82 -29.29
CA LEU A 55 -9.61 -12.53 -28.25
C LEU A 55 -9.44 -11.13 -27.65
N GLY A 56 -8.34 -10.46 -27.96
CA GLY A 56 -7.99 -9.20 -27.29
C GLY A 56 -7.71 -9.36 -25.79
N ALA A 57 -7.48 -10.60 -25.33
CA ALA A 57 -7.34 -10.91 -23.90
C ALA A 57 -6.06 -10.38 -23.31
N LYS A 58 -6.13 -9.91 -22.06
CA LYS A 58 -5.00 -9.50 -21.22
C LYS A 58 -5.10 -10.15 -19.85
N GLY A 59 -3.93 -10.42 -19.24
CA GLY A 59 -3.87 -10.77 -17.83
C GLY A 59 -4.29 -9.59 -16.96
N CYS A 60 -5.05 -9.84 -15.89
CA CYS A 60 -5.49 -8.80 -14.96
C CYS A 60 -5.16 -9.12 -13.50
N GLY A 61 -4.47 -10.25 -13.23
CA GLY A 61 -4.17 -10.69 -11.87
C GLY A 61 -3.44 -9.65 -11.02
N GLU A 62 -2.48 -8.96 -11.59
CA GLU A 62 -1.66 -7.95 -10.89
C GLU A 62 -2.15 -6.50 -11.08
N ALA A 63 -3.10 -6.26 -11.97
CA ALA A 63 -3.49 -4.91 -12.39
C ALA A 63 -3.91 -4.03 -11.20
N GLY A 64 -4.73 -4.56 -10.31
CA GLY A 64 -5.18 -3.85 -9.11
C GLY A 64 -4.04 -3.54 -8.14
N CYS A 65 -3.18 -4.52 -7.87
CA CYS A 65 -2.06 -4.38 -6.95
C CYS A 65 -1.02 -3.40 -7.48
N ALA A 66 -0.58 -3.57 -8.73
CA ALA A 66 0.42 -2.71 -9.34
C ALA A 66 -0.02 -1.24 -9.42
N GLY A 67 -1.31 -0.99 -9.64
CA GLY A 67 -1.86 0.36 -9.67
C GLY A 67 -2.09 0.98 -8.30
N SER A 68 -2.52 0.20 -7.32
CA SER A 68 -2.90 0.73 -6.00
C SER A 68 -1.69 1.11 -5.14
N LEU A 69 -0.58 0.38 -5.20
CA LEU A 69 0.64 0.70 -4.47
C LEU A 69 1.09 2.15 -4.68
N PRO A 70 1.43 2.58 -5.92
CA PRO A 70 1.85 3.95 -6.16
C PRO A 70 0.72 4.97 -5.94
N SER A 71 -0.53 4.60 -6.24
CA SER A 71 -1.67 5.52 -6.06
C SER A 71 -1.87 5.89 -4.60
N VAL A 72 -1.82 4.91 -3.69
CA VAL A 72 -1.95 5.13 -2.24
C VAL A 72 -0.78 5.95 -1.71
N MET A 73 0.45 5.61 -2.09
CA MET A 73 1.63 6.34 -1.62
C MET A 73 1.67 7.78 -2.14
N ASN A 74 1.29 8.01 -3.40
CA ASN A 74 1.20 9.36 -3.96
C ASN A 74 0.13 10.19 -3.24
N ALA A 75 -1.05 9.62 -2.99
CA ALA A 75 -2.12 10.29 -2.26
C ALA A 75 -1.69 10.63 -0.82
N LEU A 76 -0.98 9.71 -0.15
CA LEU A 76 -0.46 9.93 1.19
C LEU A 76 0.57 11.06 1.21
N HIS A 77 1.54 11.05 0.30
CA HIS A 77 2.54 12.11 0.19
C HIS A 77 1.91 13.47 -0.11
N ASP A 78 0.91 13.51 -1.00
CA ASP A 78 0.22 14.75 -1.32
C ASP A 78 -0.56 15.29 -0.12
N ALA A 79 -1.24 14.42 0.62
CA ALA A 79 -1.96 14.80 1.84
C ALA A 79 -1.05 15.31 2.97
N LEU A 80 0.18 14.79 3.05
CA LEU A 80 1.13 15.15 4.11
C LEU A 80 2.07 16.31 3.75
N ARG A 81 2.18 16.64 2.48
CA ARG A 81 3.02 17.74 1.99
C ARG A 81 2.75 19.09 2.67
N PRO A 82 1.49 19.52 2.91
CA PRO A 82 1.23 20.76 3.62
C PRO A 82 1.72 20.80 5.07
N LEU A 83 2.00 19.62 5.65
CA LEU A 83 2.54 19.48 7.00
C LEU A 83 4.08 19.50 7.04
N GLY A 84 4.73 19.65 5.88
CA GLY A 84 6.18 19.62 5.76
C GLY A 84 6.78 18.21 5.81
N VAL A 85 5.96 17.17 5.69
CA VAL A 85 6.45 15.79 5.64
C VAL A 85 7.05 15.52 4.27
N GLY A 86 8.27 15.00 4.26
CA GLY A 86 8.96 14.57 3.05
C GLY A 86 8.56 13.15 2.62
N HIS A 87 9.55 12.37 2.23
CA HIS A 87 9.34 10.98 1.81
C HIS A 87 9.04 10.06 2.99
N ILE A 88 8.12 9.10 2.79
CA ILE A 88 7.85 7.99 3.70
C ILE A 88 7.97 6.69 2.89
N ASP A 89 8.83 5.78 3.34
CA ASP A 89 8.98 4.46 2.74
C ASP A 89 7.78 3.54 3.06
N MET A 90 7.50 2.61 2.15
CA MET A 90 6.54 1.53 2.41
C MET A 90 7.10 0.52 3.41
N PRO A 91 6.24 -0.07 4.23
CA PRO A 91 4.84 0.26 4.44
C PRO A 91 4.71 1.56 5.25
N ALA A 92 3.87 2.48 4.77
CA ALA A 92 3.52 3.71 5.49
C ALA A 92 2.52 3.41 6.61
N THR A 93 2.96 2.66 7.61
CA THR A 93 2.12 2.28 8.75
C THR A 93 1.67 3.51 9.53
N PRO A 94 0.55 3.43 10.28
CA PRO A 94 0.09 4.54 11.12
C PRO A 94 1.19 5.10 12.02
N GLN A 95 2.05 4.23 12.56
CA GLN A 95 3.19 4.61 13.38
C GLN A 95 4.23 5.43 12.60
N ARG A 96 4.58 4.99 11.37
CA ARG A 96 5.54 5.71 10.52
C ARG A 96 4.99 7.07 10.09
N VAL A 97 3.74 7.12 9.71
CA VAL A 97 3.05 8.39 9.36
C VAL A 97 3.04 9.35 10.55
N TRP A 98 2.67 8.86 11.74
CA TRP A 98 2.67 9.65 12.95
C TRP A 98 4.06 10.22 13.26
N ARG A 99 5.11 9.39 13.20
CA ARG A 99 6.51 9.82 13.42
C ARG A 99 6.92 10.89 12.43
N ALA A 100 6.63 10.71 11.15
CA ALA A 100 6.96 11.67 10.10
C ALA A 100 6.30 13.03 10.35
N ILE A 101 5.02 13.04 10.76
CA ILE A 101 4.31 14.27 11.13
C ILE A 101 4.92 14.91 12.38
N ALA A 102 5.26 14.10 13.39
CA ALA A 102 5.86 14.62 14.63
C ALA A 102 7.23 15.25 14.37
N GLN A 103 8.06 14.61 13.56
CA GLN A 103 9.37 15.12 13.14
C GLN A 103 9.24 16.43 12.35
N ALA A 104 8.34 16.48 11.37
CA ALA A 104 8.09 17.70 10.59
C ALA A 104 7.64 18.88 11.45
N ARG A 105 6.98 18.61 12.57
CA ARG A 105 6.53 19.62 13.55
C ARG A 105 7.56 19.95 14.63
N GLY A 106 8.75 19.34 14.59
CA GLY A 106 9.79 19.54 15.61
C GLY A 106 9.40 19.02 17.00
N LYS A 107 8.57 17.97 17.08
CA LYS A 107 8.08 17.40 18.34
C LYS A 107 8.76 16.08 18.76
N VAL A 108 9.65 15.55 17.92
CA VAL A 108 10.43 14.32 18.16
C VAL A 108 11.85 14.52 17.67
#